data_c479f6fc25f4cab8ed09dda85df5d71c
#
_entry.id   c479f6fc25f4cab8ed09dda85df5d71c
#
_cell.length_a   1.000
_cell.length_b   1.000
_cell.length_c   1.000
_cell.angle_alpha   90.00
_cell.angle_beta   90.00
_cell.angle_gamma   90.00
#
_symmetry.space_group_name_H-M   'P 1'
#
loop_
_entity.id
_entity.type
_entity.pdbx_description
1 polymer ?
#
loop_
_entity_poly.entity_id
_entity_poly.type
_entity_poly.pdbx_seq_one_letter_code
_entity_poly.pdbx_strand_id
1 'polypeptide(L)'
;MNSILHNQGESTDEKLRVTLVCNAGVLLEYRGTKVLMDSIYGPEGHPFSNLTDVTWQQMLQGEGLFSRVDYLLFTHAHPDHFSPGMTMQYLQHRPVKGVFKPQADRPDSALDAFLMERRIPWVDLSRQTDHASFRVEPHLTVRAFTAQHLDRKFWGVRHLCYVLSFDDKHVLFTADVDYMSTSFDVVKDLPLRAVFLNPLFFRAFHNPKYFHGSLKAENFCVYHVPFQEDDTMQMRYMLQRDLANWPREEGAAVALTEPWQTVEL
;
A
#
# COMPACT_ATOMS: atom_id res chain seq x y z
N MET A 1 46.70 20.02 -25.80
CA MET A 1 46.46 19.19 -24.59
C MET A 1 45.01 19.41 -24.16
N ASN A 2 44.12 18.55 -24.64
CA ASN A 2 42.71 18.63 -24.30
C ASN A 2 42.42 17.61 -23.18
N SER A 3 42.19 18.09 -21.99
CA SER A 3 41.70 17.24 -20.90
C SER A 3 40.19 17.02 -21.05
N ILE A 4 39.81 15.84 -21.45
CA ILE A 4 38.43 15.37 -21.43
C ILE A 4 38.07 15.08 -19.94
N LEU A 5 37.29 15.98 -19.35
CA LEU A 5 36.67 15.72 -18.06
C LEU A 5 35.60 14.64 -18.28
N HIS A 6 35.89 13.43 -17.84
CA HIS A 6 34.88 12.39 -17.62
C HIS A 6 34.05 12.82 -16.44
N ASN A 7 32.88 13.35 -16.73
CA ASN A 7 31.82 13.46 -15.74
C ASN A 7 31.29 12.03 -15.50
N GLN A 8 31.86 11.32 -14.52
CA GLN A 8 31.23 10.15 -13.97
C GLN A 8 30.03 10.64 -13.16
N GLY A 9 28.85 10.61 -13.78
CA GLY A 9 27.60 10.76 -13.05
C GLY A 9 27.56 9.69 -11.98
N GLU A 10 27.75 10.07 -10.73
CA GLU A 10 27.36 9.26 -9.59
C GLU A 10 25.88 8.99 -9.77
N SER A 11 25.54 7.74 -10.08
CA SER A 11 24.21 7.20 -9.90
C SER A 11 23.97 7.22 -8.38
N THR A 12 23.40 8.30 -7.88
CA THR A 12 22.76 8.28 -6.56
C THR A 12 21.61 7.30 -6.71
N ASP A 13 21.82 6.08 -6.24
CA ASP A 13 20.77 5.06 -6.15
C ASP A 13 19.72 5.60 -5.17
N GLU A 14 18.78 6.38 -5.71
CA GLU A 14 17.74 7.01 -4.91
C GLU A 14 16.86 5.93 -4.35
N LYS A 15 16.84 5.80 -3.04
CA LYS A 15 16.11 4.77 -2.33
C LYS A 15 14.62 5.07 -2.32
N LEU A 16 13.81 4.06 -2.62
CA LEU A 16 12.39 4.08 -2.32
C LEU A 16 12.21 3.76 -0.84
N ARG A 17 11.58 4.66 -0.10
CA ARG A 17 11.29 4.48 1.33
C ARG A 17 9.82 4.15 1.51
N VAL A 18 9.53 3.10 2.28
CA VAL A 18 8.17 2.71 2.66
C VAL A 18 8.09 2.66 4.18
N THR A 19 7.28 3.54 4.74
CA THR A 19 7.11 3.71 6.19
C THR A 19 5.73 3.27 6.62
N LEU A 20 5.62 2.40 7.64
CA LEU A 20 4.36 2.03 8.26
C LEU A 20 3.79 3.23 9.03
N VAL A 21 2.55 3.60 8.73
CA VAL A 21 1.83 4.70 9.39
C VAL A 21 0.86 4.18 10.43
N CYS A 22 0.11 3.15 10.06
CA CYS A 22 -0.87 2.46 10.90
C CYS A 22 -1.05 1.04 10.37
N ASN A 23 -1.82 0.21 11.02
CA ASN A 23 -1.99 -1.23 10.74
C ASN A 23 -1.77 -1.67 9.26
N ALA A 24 -2.63 -1.21 8.33
CA ALA A 24 -2.51 -1.47 6.89
C ALA A 24 -1.92 -0.29 6.11
N GLY A 25 -1.77 0.86 6.77
CA GLY A 25 -1.43 2.12 6.12
C GLY A 25 0.06 2.35 5.99
N VAL A 26 0.51 2.75 4.80
CA VAL A 26 1.92 3.06 4.52
C VAL A 26 2.09 4.40 3.80
N LEU A 27 3.23 5.03 4.02
CA LEU A 27 3.72 6.18 3.26
C LEU A 27 4.91 5.76 2.41
N LEU A 28 4.81 5.93 1.11
CA LEU A 28 5.91 5.73 0.17
C LEU A 28 6.53 7.09 -0.20
N GLU A 29 7.84 7.14 -0.26
CA GLU A 29 8.58 8.35 -0.67
C GLU A 29 9.70 7.99 -1.65
N TYR A 30 9.70 8.65 -2.82
CA TYR A 30 10.73 8.52 -3.84
C TYR A 30 10.87 9.83 -4.62
N ARG A 31 12.09 10.38 -4.71
CA ARG A 31 12.38 11.64 -5.42
C ARG A 31 11.44 12.80 -5.04
N GLY A 32 11.10 12.88 -3.75
CA GLY A 32 10.19 13.91 -3.25
C GLY A 32 8.71 13.72 -3.60
N THR A 33 8.35 12.67 -4.35
CA THR A 33 6.95 12.25 -4.53
C THR A 33 6.54 11.36 -3.37
N LYS A 34 5.39 11.67 -2.77
CA LYS A 34 4.83 10.94 -1.64
C LYS A 34 3.47 10.36 -1.95
N VAL A 35 3.31 9.08 -1.67
CA VAL A 35 2.06 8.33 -1.83
C VAL A 35 1.64 7.79 -0.47
N LEU A 36 0.44 8.12 -0.05
CA LEU A 36 -0.17 7.60 1.17
C LEU A 36 -1.21 6.54 0.79
N MET A 37 -1.01 5.31 1.24
CA MET A 37 -1.88 4.19 0.90
C MET A 37 -2.54 3.63 2.15
N ASP A 38 -3.87 3.40 2.11
CA ASP A 38 -4.68 2.78 3.18
C ASP A 38 -4.44 3.36 4.59
N SER A 39 -4.12 4.66 4.67
CA SER A 39 -3.69 5.30 5.91
C SER A 39 -4.70 6.30 6.48
N ILE A 40 -5.90 6.42 5.89
CA ILE A 40 -6.92 7.38 6.33
C ILE A 40 -8.19 6.62 6.71
N TYR A 41 -8.24 6.18 7.96
CA TYR A 41 -9.39 5.49 8.53
C TYR A 41 -9.49 5.73 10.04
N GLY A 42 -10.65 5.47 10.63
CA GLY A 42 -10.93 5.70 12.04
C GLY A 42 -11.20 4.41 12.81
N PRO A 43 -11.48 4.51 14.12
CA PRO A 43 -11.55 3.35 15.03
C PRO A 43 -12.82 2.49 14.90
N GLU A 44 -13.75 2.86 14.05
CA GLU A 44 -15.05 2.21 14.00
C GLU A 44 -15.08 1.04 13.02
N GLY A 45 -15.70 -0.07 13.41
CA GLY A 45 -16.06 -1.16 12.52
C GLY A 45 -14.99 -2.22 12.28
N HIS A 46 -13.83 -2.17 12.95
CA HIS A 46 -12.77 -3.17 12.84
C HIS A 46 -11.99 -3.37 14.16
N PRO A 47 -11.33 -4.53 14.35
CA PRO A 47 -10.56 -4.83 15.56
C PRO A 47 -9.08 -4.49 15.45
N PHE A 48 -8.64 -3.84 14.37
CA PHE A 48 -7.24 -3.57 14.08
C PHE A 48 -6.77 -2.24 14.68
N SER A 49 -5.47 -2.04 14.75
CA SER A 49 -4.86 -0.80 15.26
C SER A 49 -5.22 0.41 14.41
N ASN A 50 -5.45 1.53 15.07
CA ASN A 50 -5.90 2.77 14.47
C ASN A 50 -4.79 3.80 14.32
N LEU A 51 -5.08 4.86 13.58
CA LEU A 51 -4.32 6.09 13.67
C LEU A 51 -4.43 6.65 15.09
N THR A 52 -3.30 7.04 15.67
CA THR A 52 -3.33 7.83 16.92
C THR A 52 -3.80 9.26 16.62
N ASP A 53 -4.40 9.93 17.60
CA ASP A 53 -4.79 11.33 17.47
C ASP A 53 -3.58 12.22 17.09
N VAL A 54 -2.41 11.93 17.65
CA VAL A 54 -1.17 12.65 17.33
C VAL A 54 -0.80 12.50 15.86
N THR A 55 -0.81 11.26 15.36
CA THR A 55 -0.53 10.98 13.94
C THR A 55 -1.54 11.68 13.04
N TRP A 56 -2.83 11.62 13.39
CA TRP A 56 -3.87 12.27 12.63
C TRP A 56 -3.69 13.79 12.56
N GLN A 57 -3.34 14.42 13.68
CA GLN A 57 -3.04 15.88 13.72
C GLN A 57 -1.83 16.22 12.86
N GLN A 58 -0.74 15.45 12.93
CA GLN A 58 0.43 15.63 12.07
C GLN A 58 0.07 15.51 10.57
N MET A 59 -0.79 14.56 10.20
CA MET A 59 -1.29 14.42 8.83
C MET A 59 -2.07 15.65 8.39
N LEU A 60 -2.99 16.16 9.22
CA LEU A 60 -3.80 17.35 8.91
C LEU A 60 -2.94 18.63 8.82
N GLN A 61 -1.92 18.74 9.64
CA GLN A 61 -0.99 19.88 9.64
C GLN A 61 0.09 19.76 8.58
N GLY A 62 0.30 18.56 8.04
CA GLY A 62 1.35 18.26 7.06
C GLY A 62 2.74 18.36 7.68
N GLU A 63 2.90 17.86 8.89
CA GLU A 63 4.15 17.88 9.62
C GLU A 63 5.02 16.66 9.32
N GLY A 64 6.33 16.82 9.46
CA GLY A 64 7.29 15.75 9.35
C GLY A 64 7.15 14.94 8.04
N LEU A 65 6.92 13.63 8.16
CA LEU A 65 6.78 12.73 7.02
C LEU A 65 5.57 13.06 6.14
N PHE A 66 4.53 13.69 6.69
CA PHE A 66 3.30 14.04 5.98
C PHE A 66 3.36 15.38 5.24
N SER A 67 4.50 16.05 5.26
CA SER A 67 4.69 17.25 4.43
C SER A 67 4.56 16.87 2.95
N ARG A 68 3.64 17.53 2.23
CA ARG A 68 3.47 17.38 0.77
C ARG A 68 3.20 15.95 0.31
N VAL A 69 2.19 15.28 0.88
CA VAL A 69 1.65 14.05 0.30
C VAL A 69 1.02 14.39 -1.05
N ASP A 70 1.44 13.70 -2.12
CA ASP A 70 1.00 13.99 -3.49
C ASP A 70 -0.21 13.16 -3.89
N TYR A 71 -0.30 11.90 -3.45
CA TYR A 71 -1.36 10.97 -3.86
C TYR A 71 -1.92 10.20 -2.68
N LEU A 72 -3.23 9.97 -2.71
CA LEU A 72 -3.93 9.05 -1.81
C LEU A 72 -4.38 7.84 -2.60
N LEU A 73 -4.06 6.63 -2.13
CA LEU A 73 -4.46 5.36 -2.71
C LEU A 73 -5.21 4.52 -1.68
N PHE A 74 -6.28 3.85 -2.12
CA PHE A 74 -7.05 2.95 -1.26
C PHE A 74 -7.32 1.64 -1.99
N THR A 75 -7.04 0.52 -1.32
CA THR A 75 -7.17 -0.81 -1.89
C THR A 75 -8.62 -1.28 -1.95
N HIS A 76 -9.39 -1.01 -0.89
CA HIS A 76 -10.80 -1.37 -0.80
C HIS A 76 -11.53 -0.53 0.27
N ALA A 77 -12.85 -0.70 0.37
CA ALA A 77 -13.72 0.17 1.17
C ALA A 77 -13.97 -0.36 2.61
N HIS A 78 -13.13 -1.25 3.13
CA HIS A 78 -13.24 -1.64 4.54
C HIS A 78 -12.82 -0.53 5.49
N PRO A 79 -13.42 -0.48 6.69
CA PRO A 79 -13.22 0.63 7.62
C PRO A 79 -11.79 0.72 8.20
N ASP A 80 -10.99 -0.33 8.13
CA ASP A 80 -9.57 -0.36 8.52
C ASP A 80 -8.60 0.00 7.37
N HIS A 81 -9.13 0.39 6.21
CA HIS A 81 -8.37 0.87 5.05
C HIS A 81 -8.83 2.25 4.59
N PHE A 82 -10.13 2.55 4.75
CA PHE A 82 -10.71 3.73 4.14
C PHE A 82 -11.85 4.33 4.96
N SER A 83 -11.80 5.64 5.18
CA SER A 83 -12.89 6.44 5.73
C SER A 83 -13.18 7.62 4.82
N PRO A 84 -14.35 7.67 4.14
CA PRO A 84 -14.73 8.80 3.29
C PRO A 84 -14.74 10.13 4.06
N GLY A 85 -15.29 10.12 5.28
CA GLY A 85 -15.37 11.31 6.13
C GLY A 85 -14.00 11.87 6.50
N MET A 86 -13.08 11.00 6.96
CA MET A 86 -11.72 11.43 7.28
C MET A 86 -10.94 11.84 6.02
N THR A 87 -11.18 11.17 4.89
CA THR A 87 -10.56 11.55 3.61
C THR A 87 -11.00 12.97 3.20
N MET A 88 -12.30 13.30 3.30
CA MET A 88 -12.76 14.67 3.06
C MET A 88 -12.13 15.67 4.04
N GLN A 89 -12.05 15.34 5.33
CA GLN A 89 -11.40 16.18 6.33
C GLN A 89 -9.92 16.40 6.00
N TYR A 90 -9.19 15.36 5.63
CA TYR A 90 -7.80 15.49 5.20
C TYR A 90 -7.66 16.43 4.00
N LEU A 91 -8.46 16.24 2.97
CA LEU A 91 -8.44 17.03 1.73
C LEU A 91 -8.91 18.49 1.92
N GLN A 92 -9.63 18.80 2.99
CA GLN A 92 -9.94 20.20 3.37
C GLN A 92 -8.68 20.94 3.85
N HIS A 93 -7.73 20.24 4.44
CA HIS A 93 -6.52 20.82 5.04
C HIS A 93 -5.29 20.68 4.12
N ARG A 94 -5.26 19.62 3.32
CA ARG A 94 -4.08 19.22 2.54
C ARG A 94 -4.41 19.04 1.07
N PRO A 95 -3.80 19.84 0.18
CA PRO A 95 -3.92 19.60 -1.26
C PRO A 95 -3.16 18.33 -1.65
N VAL A 96 -3.73 17.57 -2.58
CA VAL A 96 -3.10 16.42 -3.22
C VAL A 96 -3.21 16.54 -4.74
N LYS A 97 -2.35 15.85 -5.48
CA LYS A 97 -2.39 15.80 -6.94
C LYS A 97 -3.45 14.81 -7.45
N GLY A 98 -3.81 13.81 -6.65
CA GLY A 98 -4.84 12.85 -7.05
C GLY A 98 -5.21 11.86 -5.96
N VAL A 99 -6.42 11.29 -6.11
CA VAL A 99 -6.99 10.28 -5.23
C VAL A 99 -7.40 9.06 -6.07
N PHE A 100 -6.90 7.88 -5.69
CA PHE A 100 -7.36 6.59 -6.22
C PHE A 100 -8.36 6.02 -5.23
N LYS A 101 -9.62 6.25 -5.52
CA LYS A 101 -10.73 5.93 -4.63
C LYS A 101 -11.10 4.45 -4.75
N PRO A 102 -11.37 3.73 -3.64
CA PRO A 102 -11.87 2.38 -3.71
C PRO A 102 -13.31 2.36 -4.21
N GLN A 103 -13.75 1.22 -4.73
CA GLN A 103 -15.16 1.01 -4.97
C GLN A 103 -15.85 0.79 -3.63
N ALA A 104 -16.85 1.60 -3.32
CA ALA A 104 -17.82 1.33 -2.27
C ALA A 104 -19.03 0.56 -2.87
N ASP A 105 -19.68 -0.27 -2.07
CA ASP A 105 -20.91 -0.99 -2.47
C ASP A 105 -22.03 0.00 -2.87
N ARG A 106 -21.94 1.20 -2.37
CA ARG A 106 -22.78 2.34 -2.79
C ARG A 106 -21.87 3.50 -3.16
N PRO A 107 -22.19 4.22 -4.25
CA PRO A 107 -21.47 5.45 -4.56
C PRO A 107 -21.46 6.35 -3.32
N ASP A 108 -20.27 6.76 -2.87
CA ASP A 108 -20.19 7.78 -1.82
C ASP A 108 -20.45 9.14 -2.46
N SER A 109 -21.72 9.48 -2.54
CA SER A 109 -22.16 10.74 -3.16
C SER A 109 -21.57 11.97 -2.47
N ALA A 110 -21.24 11.89 -1.17
CA ALA A 110 -20.67 13.00 -0.42
C ALA A 110 -19.19 13.23 -0.78
N LEU A 111 -18.39 12.17 -0.80
CA LEU A 111 -16.98 12.28 -1.21
C LEU A 111 -16.87 12.65 -2.70
N ASP A 112 -17.68 12.05 -3.58
CA ASP A 112 -17.65 12.34 -5.01
C ASP A 112 -18.02 13.81 -5.27
N ALA A 113 -19.10 14.32 -4.63
CA ALA A 113 -19.49 15.72 -4.72
C ALA A 113 -18.38 16.65 -4.22
N PHE A 114 -17.75 16.30 -3.10
CA PHE A 114 -16.64 17.06 -2.52
C PHE A 114 -15.43 17.13 -3.47
N LEU A 115 -15.01 15.99 -4.06
CA LEU A 115 -13.89 15.93 -5.00
C LEU A 115 -14.18 16.78 -6.25
N MET A 116 -15.42 16.69 -6.77
CA MET A 116 -15.87 17.50 -7.91
C MET A 116 -15.87 18.99 -7.60
N GLU A 117 -16.48 19.40 -6.48
CA GLU A 117 -16.56 20.80 -6.05
C GLU A 117 -15.16 21.42 -5.88
N ARG A 118 -14.27 20.68 -5.26
CA ARG A 118 -12.89 21.12 -4.99
C ARG A 118 -11.95 20.94 -6.18
N ARG A 119 -12.43 20.35 -7.29
CA ARG A 119 -11.63 20.06 -8.50
C ARG A 119 -10.38 19.23 -8.20
N ILE A 120 -10.51 18.31 -7.24
CA ILE A 120 -9.43 17.39 -6.90
C ILE A 120 -9.44 16.26 -7.93
N PRO A 121 -8.35 15.98 -8.66
CA PRO A 121 -8.29 14.86 -9.58
C PRO A 121 -8.49 13.53 -8.84
N TRP A 122 -9.33 12.66 -9.38
CA TRP A 122 -9.57 11.35 -8.80
C TRP A 122 -9.85 10.29 -9.85
N VAL A 123 -9.52 9.04 -9.51
CA VAL A 123 -9.77 7.86 -10.33
C VAL A 123 -10.76 6.97 -9.59
N ASP A 124 -11.88 6.70 -10.23
CA ASP A 124 -12.85 5.71 -9.77
C ASP A 124 -12.55 4.37 -10.44
N LEU A 125 -11.87 3.52 -9.71
CA LEU A 125 -11.48 2.20 -10.20
C LEU A 125 -12.67 1.23 -10.28
N SER A 126 -13.85 1.61 -9.75
CA SER A 126 -15.08 0.82 -9.85
C SER A 126 -15.55 0.64 -11.30
N ARG A 127 -15.24 1.62 -12.13
CA ARG A 127 -15.66 1.67 -13.54
C ARG A 127 -14.59 1.14 -14.49
N GLN A 128 -13.43 0.77 -13.97
CA GLN A 128 -12.34 0.24 -14.77
C GLN A 128 -12.52 -1.27 -15.02
N THR A 129 -11.84 -1.75 -16.02
CA THR A 129 -11.67 -3.18 -16.27
C THR A 129 -10.87 -3.84 -15.13
N ASP A 130 -10.67 -5.16 -15.19
CA ASP A 130 -9.96 -5.92 -14.15
C ASP A 130 -8.55 -5.43 -13.86
N HIS A 131 -7.99 -4.57 -14.71
CA HIS A 131 -6.71 -3.90 -14.49
C HIS A 131 -6.71 -2.50 -15.12
N ALA A 132 -5.97 -1.58 -14.48
CA ALA A 132 -5.78 -0.22 -14.96
C ALA A 132 -4.34 0.24 -14.69
N SER A 133 -3.81 1.14 -15.53
CA SER A 133 -2.46 1.67 -15.39
C SER A 133 -2.43 3.17 -15.68
N PHE A 134 -1.85 3.95 -14.77
CA PHE A 134 -1.81 5.40 -14.83
C PHE A 134 -0.38 5.89 -14.58
N ARG A 135 0.20 6.59 -15.54
CA ARG A 135 1.45 7.32 -15.32
C ARG A 135 1.12 8.67 -14.67
N VAL A 136 1.33 8.78 -13.38
CA VAL A 136 0.96 9.97 -12.59
C VAL A 136 2.09 10.97 -12.42
N GLU A 137 3.34 10.48 -12.49
CA GLU A 137 4.56 11.32 -12.56
C GLU A 137 5.52 10.73 -13.61
N PRO A 138 6.52 11.47 -14.07
CA PRO A 138 7.53 10.93 -14.99
C PRO A 138 8.21 9.66 -14.48
N HIS A 139 8.38 9.55 -13.16
CA HIS A 139 9.03 8.45 -12.45
C HIS A 139 8.05 7.57 -11.68
N LEU A 140 6.72 7.78 -11.77
CA LEU A 140 5.74 6.98 -11.05
C LEU A 140 4.59 6.53 -11.95
N THR A 141 4.46 5.22 -12.07
CA THR A 141 3.27 4.57 -12.65
C THR A 141 2.52 3.81 -11.55
N VAL A 142 1.22 4.04 -11.44
CA VAL A 142 0.30 3.32 -10.56
C VAL A 142 -0.48 2.33 -11.42
N ARG A 143 -0.33 1.04 -11.15
CA ARG A 143 -1.14 -0.02 -11.75
C ARG A 143 -2.00 -0.67 -10.68
N ALA A 144 -3.29 -0.80 -10.95
CA ALA A 144 -4.22 -1.52 -10.09
C ALA A 144 -4.79 -2.72 -10.83
N PHE A 145 -5.01 -3.82 -10.14
CA PHE A 145 -5.75 -4.97 -10.67
C PHE A 145 -6.69 -5.54 -9.62
N THR A 146 -7.82 -6.06 -10.09
CA THR A 146 -8.84 -6.65 -9.23
C THR A 146 -8.33 -7.97 -8.66
N ALA A 147 -8.53 -8.15 -7.36
CA ALA A 147 -8.23 -9.36 -6.63
C ALA A 147 -9.41 -9.74 -5.74
N GLN A 148 -9.56 -11.02 -5.43
CA GLN A 148 -10.57 -11.45 -4.48
C GLN A 148 -10.16 -11.07 -3.06
N HIS A 149 -11.10 -10.58 -2.26
CA HIS A 149 -10.86 -10.31 -0.84
C HIS A 149 -10.75 -11.62 -0.05
N LEU A 150 -9.83 -11.68 0.92
CA LEU A 150 -9.73 -12.76 1.89
C LEU A 150 -11.03 -12.86 2.69
N ASP A 151 -11.44 -14.07 3.03
CA ASP A 151 -12.70 -14.39 3.68
C ASP A 151 -13.94 -14.23 2.76
N ARG A 152 -14.65 -15.33 2.56
CA ARG A 152 -15.83 -15.46 1.66
C ARG A 152 -16.95 -14.48 1.97
N LYS A 153 -17.10 -14.08 3.23
CA LYS A 153 -18.14 -13.10 3.62
C LYS A 153 -17.92 -11.73 2.99
N PHE A 154 -16.71 -11.43 2.53
CA PHE A 154 -16.32 -10.15 1.92
C PHE A 154 -16.10 -10.25 0.39
N TRP A 155 -16.45 -11.38 -0.24
CA TRP A 155 -16.27 -11.52 -1.69
C TRP A 155 -17.09 -10.54 -2.53
N GLY A 156 -18.10 -9.90 -1.95
CA GLY A 156 -18.82 -8.78 -2.58
C GLY A 156 -18.05 -7.46 -2.56
N VAL A 157 -17.02 -7.34 -1.73
CA VAL A 157 -16.21 -6.12 -1.64
C VAL A 157 -15.17 -6.12 -2.76
N ARG A 158 -15.19 -5.09 -3.60
CA ARG A 158 -14.16 -4.94 -4.63
C ARG A 158 -12.84 -4.61 -3.97
N HIS A 159 -11.89 -5.50 -4.16
CA HIS A 159 -10.54 -5.40 -3.64
C HIS A 159 -9.54 -5.22 -4.78
N LEU A 160 -8.56 -4.36 -4.59
CA LEU A 160 -7.50 -4.04 -5.55
C LEU A 160 -6.14 -4.33 -4.96
N CYS A 161 -5.30 -5.01 -5.74
CA CYS A 161 -3.86 -4.99 -5.54
C CYS A 161 -3.25 -3.84 -6.35
N TYR A 162 -2.20 -3.22 -5.81
CA TYR A 162 -1.49 -2.14 -6.49
C TYR A 162 -0.05 -2.53 -6.79
N VAL A 163 0.40 -2.24 -8.02
CA VAL A 163 1.83 -2.17 -8.35
C VAL A 163 2.19 -0.70 -8.53
N LEU A 164 3.07 -0.19 -7.68
CA LEU A 164 3.68 1.11 -7.86
C LEU A 164 5.07 0.92 -8.44
N SER A 165 5.29 1.55 -9.60
CA SER A 165 6.57 1.51 -10.31
C SER A 165 7.23 2.88 -10.23
N PHE A 166 8.27 2.97 -9.42
CA PHE A 166 9.12 4.15 -9.27
C PHE A 166 10.39 3.93 -10.10
N ASP A 167 10.41 4.46 -11.31
CA ASP A 167 11.39 4.14 -12.34
C ASP A 167 11.45 2.60 -12.54
N ASP A 168 12.57 1.96 -12.23
CA ASP A 168 12.80 0.50 -12.30
C ASP A 168 12.44 -0.26 -11.02
N LYS A 169 12.03 0.44 -9.95
CA LYS A 169 11.66 -0.17 -8.67
C LYS A 169 10.16 -0.47 -8.64
N HIS A 170 9.79 -1.73 -8.81
CA HIS A 170 8.39 -2.18 -8.78
C HIS A 170 8.05 -2.75 -7.41
N VAL A 171 7.03 -2.23 -6.76
CA VAL A 171 6.53 -2.74 -5.47
C VAL A 171 5.07 -3.13 -5.59
N LEU A 172 4.74 -4.32 -5.10
CA LEU A 172 3.38 -4.86 -5.10
C LEU A 172 2.78 -4.79 -3.69
N PHE A 173 1.59 -4.23 -3.58
CA PHE A 173 0.77 -4.25 -2.37
C PHE A 173 -0.42 -5.16 -2.59
N THR A 174 -0.57 -6.17 -1.75
CA THR A 174 -1.63 -7.18 -1.86
C THR A 174 -2.79 -6.95 -0.90
N ALA A 175 -2.62 -6.12 0.13
CA ALA A 175 -3.61 -5.85 1.18
C ALA A 175 -4.30 -7.14 1.66
N ASP A 176 -5.63 -7.15 1.68
CA ASP A 176 -6.44 -8.27 2.19
C ASP A 176 -6.80 -9.29 1.12
N VAL A 177 -5.86 -9.56 0.23
CA VAL A 177 -6.08 -10.49 -0.89
C VAL A 177 -6.37 -11.91 -0.43
N ASP A 178 -7.34 -12.56 -1.08
CA ASP A 178 -7.44 -14.02 -1.09
C ASP A 178 -6.41 -14.60 -2.06
N TYR A 179 -5.27 -14.97 -1.50
CA TYR A 179 -4.14 -15.53 -2.23
C TYR A 179 -4.44 -16.92 -2.85
N MET A 180 -5.50 -17.60 -2.42
CA MET A 180 -5.91 -18.89 -2.96
C MET A 180 -6.70 -18.74 -4.27
N SER A 181 -7.45 -17.64 -4.41
CA SER A 181 -8.36 -17.41 -5.54
C SER A 181 -7.83 -16.35 -6.53
N THR A 182 -6.79 -15.60 -6.14
CA THR A 182 -6.26 -14.51 -6.97
C THR A 182 -5.12 -14.98 -7.86
N SER A 183 -5.21 -14.70 -9.17
CA SER A 183 -4.07 -14.86 -10.07
C SER A 183 -3.14 -13.65 -9.99
N PHE A 184 -1.85 -13.93 -9.82
CA PHE A 184 -0.78 -12.93 -9.88
C PHE A 184 -0.06 -12.93 -11.25
N ASP A 185 -0.64 -13.53 -12.28
CA ASP A 185 -0.05 -13.59 -13.63
C ASP A 185 0.23 -12.21 -14.22
N VAL A 186 -0.56 -11.21 -13.82
CA VAL A 186 -0.38 -9.80 -14.24
C VAL A 186 0.96 -9.21 -13.80
N VAL A 187 1.62 -9.79 -12.81
CA VAL A 187 2.92 -9.33 -12.27
C VAL A 187 4.06 -10.34 -12.44
N LYS A 188 3.80 -11.51 -13.06
CA LYS A 188 4.76 -12.63 -13.15
C LYS A 188 6.09 -12.27 -13.83
N ASP A 189 6.05 -11.34 -14.80
CA ASP A 189 7.20 -10.91 -15.60
C ASP A 189 7.82 -9.60 -15.07
N LEU A 190 7.30 -9.04 -13.95
CA LEU A 190 7.86 -7.84 -13.36
C LEU A 190 8.96 -8.20 -12.36
N PRO A 191 10.14 -7.55 -12.44
CA PRO A 191 11.18 -7.68 -11.44
C PRO A 191 10.77 -6.90 -10.17
N LEU A 192 9.99 -7.56 -9.30
CA LEU A 192 9.49 -6.92 -8.09
C LEU A 192 10.63 -6.69 -7.11
N ARG A 193 10.86 -5.43 -6.76
CA ARG A 193 11.78 -5.03 -5.69
C ARG A 193 11.26 -5.44 -4.32
N ALA A 194 9.94 -5.34 -4.12
CA ALA A 194 9.29 -5.82 -2.92
C ALA A 194 7.83 -6.22 -3.15
N VAL A 195 7.36 -7.15 -2.32
CA VAL A 195 5.94 -7.48 -2.15
C VAL A 195 5.53 -7.21 -0.71
N PHE A 196 4.46 -6.46 -0.53
CA PHE A 196 3.85 -6.20 0.77
C PHE A 196 2.66 -7.16 0.95
N LEU A 197 2.75 -8.02 1.94
CA LEU A 197 1.83 -9.12 2.20
C LEU A 197 1.17 -8.97 3.57
N ASN A 198 -0.10 -9.39 3.69
CA ASN A 198 -0.67 -9.64 5.01
C ASN A 198 -0.07 -10.92 5.64
N PRO A 199 -0.14 -11.09 6.98
CA PRO A 199 0.49 -12.23 7.67
C PRO A 199 -0.01 -13.60 7.24
N LEU A 200 -1.29 -13.70 6.86
CA LEU A 200 -1.88 -14.98 6.45
C LEU A 200 -1.37 -15.41 5.07
N PHE A 201 -1.23 -14.46 4.14
CA PHE A 201 -0.63 -14.76 2.85
C PHE A 201 0.86 -15.12 3.00
N PHE A 202 1.63 -14.37 3.80
CA PHE A 202 3.01 -14.68 4.08
C PHE A 202 3.19 -16.10 4.62
N ARG A 203 2.36 -16.49 5.59
CA ARG A 203 2.36 -17.84 6.15
C ARG A 203 2.02 -18.92 5.12
N ALA A 204 1.10 -18.62 4.20
CA ALA A 204 0.66 -19.57 3.18
C ALA A 204 1.59 -19.66 1.98
N PHE A 205 2.51 -18.70 1.81
CA PHE A 205 3.29 -18.50 0.59
C PHE A 205 4.05 -19.74 0.13
N HIS A 206 4.69 -20.46 1.04
CA HIS A 206 5.42 -21.68 0.74
C HIS A 206 4.59 -22.96 0.82
N ASN A 207 3.28 -22.86 1.07
CA ASN A 207 2.44 -24.03 1.15
C ASN A 207 1.66 -24.22 -0.15
N PRO A 208 2.02 -25.21 -1.01
CA PRO A 208 1.39 -25.42 -2.30
C PRO A 208 -0.09 -25.80 -2.20
N LYS A 209 -0.57 -26.14 -1.00
CA LYS A 209 -2.00 -26.35 -0.75
C LYS A 209 -2.80 -25.05 -0.78
N TYR A 210 -2.16 -23.93 -0.42
CA TYR A 210 -2.83 -22.64 -0.26
C TYR A 210 -2.44 -21.60 -1.30
N PHE A 211 -1.22 -21.66 -1.78
CA PHE A 211 -0.76 -20.72 -2.82
C PHE A 211 -0.18 -21.49 -4.00
N HIS A 212 -0.81 -21.34 -5.16
CA HIS A 212 -0.43 -22.02 -6.41
C HIS A 212 0.22 -21.06 -7.41
N GLY A 213 0.30 -19.79 -7.08
CA GLY A 213 0.85 -18.76 -7.96
C GLY A 213 2.38 -18.77 -8.00
N SER A 214 2.91 -18.00 -8.95
CA SER A 214 4.33 -17.67 -9.02
C SER A 214 4.49 -16.20 -8.72
N LEU A 215 5.01 -15.86 -7.54
CA LEU A 215 5.31 -14.49 -7.13
C LEU A 215 6.76 -14.46 -6.67
N LYS A 216 7.59 -13.65 -7.34
CA LYS A 216 9.01 -13.51 -7.04
C LYS A 216 9.31 -12.05 -6.72
N ALA A 217 10.07 -11.81 -5.66
CA ALA A 217 10.52 -10.49 -5.28
C ALA A 217 11.87 -10.57 -4.56
N GLU A 218 12.60 -9.46 -4.54
CA GLU A 218 13.83 -9.38 -3.77
C GLU A 218 13.55 -9.30 -2.25
N ASN A 219 12.42 -8.65 -1.89
CA ASN A 219 12.01 -8.44 -0.51
C ASN A 219 10.53 -8.80 -0.31
N PHE A 220 10.26 -9.48 0.80
CA PHE A 220 8.91 -9.80 1.27
C PHE A 220 8.65 -9.02 2.56
N CYS A 221 7.80 -8.00 2.47
CA CYS A 221 7.48 -7.10 3.57
C CYS A 221 6.12 -7.48 4.15
N VAL A 222 6.09 -7.96 5.39
CA VAL A 222 4.82 -8.29 6.05
C VAL A 222 4.33 -7.07 6.81
N TYR A 223 3.11 -6.65 6.53
CA TYR A 223 2.44 -5.54 7.17
C TYR A 223 0.98 -5.92 7.49
N HIS A 224 0.13 -5.01 7.88
CA HIS A 224 -1.24 -5.32 8.31
C HIS A 224 -1.24 -6.27 9.52
N VAL A 225 -0.38 -5.96 10.47
CA VAL A 225 -0.24 -6.66 11.75
C VAL A 225 -0.65 -5.70 12.85
N PRO A 226 -1.59 -6.08 13.73
CA PRO A 226 -1.97 -5.22 14.85
C PRO A 226 -0.76 -4.84 15.70
N PHE A 227 -0.75 -3.62 16.25
CA PHE A 227 0.24 -3.21 17.23
C PHE A 227 0.13 -4.06 18.49
N GLN A 228 1.16 -4.08 19.30
CA GLN A 228 1.25 -5.04 20.40
C GLN A 228 0.05 -4.96 21.37
N GLU A 229 -0.43 -3.76 21.67
CA GLU A 229 -1.57 -3.52 22.54
C GLU A 229 -2.91 -4.01 21.98
N ASP A 230 -3.03 -4.10 20.65
CA ASP A 230 -4.26 -4.46 19.94
C ASP A 230 -4.25 -5.92 19.45
N ASP A 231 -3.11 -6.63 19.55
CA ASP A 231 -2.94 -7.98 18.97
C ASP A 231 -3.63 -9.07 19.78
N THR A 232 -4.96 -9.02 19.83
CA THR A 232 -5.79 -10.04 20.48
C THR A 232 -5.77 -11.39 19.75
N MET A 233 -5.39 -11.39 18.47
CA MET A 233 -5.32 -12.58 17.61
C MET A 233 -3.96 -13.28 17.63
N GLN A 234 -2.98 -12.77 18.37
CA GLN A 234 -1.62 -13.29 18.44
C GLN A 234 -0.91 -13.37 17.06
N MET A 235 -1.25 -12.46 16.16
CA MET A 235 -0.70 -12.42 14.80
C MET A 235 0.81 -12.14 14.82
N ARG A 236 1.28 -11.34 15.77
CA ARG A 236 2.71 -11.02 15.94
C ARG A 236 3.52 -12.25 16.32
N TYR A 237 3.00 -13.08 17.25
CA TYR A 237 3.65 -14.34 17.62
C TYR A 237 3.70 -15.32 16.44
N MET A 238 2.60 -15.45 15.71
CA MET A 238 2.54 -16.27 14.51
C MET A 238 3.57 -15.80 13.48
N LEU A 239 3.63 -14.49 13.21
CA LEU A 239 4.54 -13.91 12.23
C LEU A 239 6.02 -14.09 12.62
N GLN A 240 6.39 -13.89 13.89
CA GLN A 240 7.75 -14.12 14.36
C GLN A 240 8.23 -15.55 14.07
N ARG A 241 7.36 -16.54 14.29
CA ARG A 241 7.68 -17.94 13.99
C ARG A 241 7.82 -18.19 12.49
N ASP A 242 6.95 -17.59 11.68
CA ASP A 242 6.98 -17.77 10.22
C ASP A 242 8.22 -17.08 9.62
N LEU A 243 8.63 -15.91 10.12
CA LEU A 243 9.89 -15.24 9.75
C LEU A 243 11.13 -16.06 10.12
N ALA A 244 11.13 -16.68 11.30
CA ALA A 244 12.24 -17.53 11.74
C ALA A 244 12.45 -18.76 10.84
N ASN A 245 11.40 -19.20 10.15
CA ASN A 245 11.42 -20.34 9.23
C ASN A 245 11.46 -19.92 7.75
N TRP A 246 11.59 -18.63 7.44
CA TRP A 246 11.61 -18.15 6.06
C TRP A 246 12.86 -18.62 5.31
N PRO A 247 12.74 -19.24 4.13
CA PRO A 247 13.88 -19.68 3.34
C PRO A 247 14.65 -18.47 2.78
N ARG A 248 15.95 -18.41 3.07
CA ARG A 248 16.78 -17.27 2.62
C ARG A 248 16.94 -17.16 1.11
N GLU A 249 16.82 -18.27 0.41
CA GLU A 249 16.87 -18.37 -1.05
C GLU A 249 15.68 -17.69 -1.76
N GLU A 250 14.59 -17.46 -1.04
CA GLU A 250 13.38 -16.81 -1.60
C GLU A 250 13.47 -15.27 -1.59
N GLY A 251 14.51 -14.70 -0.99
CA GLY A 251 14.68 -13.27 -0.80
C GLY A 251 14.63 -12.85 0.67
N ALA A 252 14.82 -11.57 0.92
CA ALA A 252 14.76 -11.05 2.28
C ALA A 252 13.31 -10.94 2.76
N ALA A 253 13.06 -11.32 4.02
CA ALA A 253 11.75 -11.12 4.67
C ALA A 253 11.88 -10.19 5.86
N VAL A 254 10.97 -9.21 5.97
CA VAL A 254 10.91 -8.24 7.05
C VAL A 254 9.46 -7.99 7.47
N ALA A 255 9.24 -7.74 8.75
CA ALA A 255 7.93 -7.34 9.26
C ALA A 255 7.93 -5.86 9.64
N LEU A 256 6.86 -5.17 9.24
CA LEU A 256 6.50 -3.83 9.68
C LEU A 256 5.36 -3.98 10.69
N THR A 257 5.67 -3.84 11.97
CA THR A 257 4.73 -4.12 13.07
C THR A 257 4.60 -2.97 14.07
N GLU A 258 5.42 -1.94 13.90
CA GLU A 258 5.38 -0.74 14.75
C GLU A 258 5.25 0.51 13.88
N PRO A 259 4.55 1.54 14.34
CA PRO A 259 4.51 2.82 13.64
C PRO A 259 5.91 3.34 13.35
N TRP A 260 6.07 3.97 12.21
CA TRP A 260 7.32 4.61 11.75
C TRP A 260 8.46 3.65 11.39
N GLN A 261 8.25 2.34 11.45
CA GLN A 261 9.19 1.41 10.83
C GLN A 261 9.27 1.68 9.34
N THR A 262 10.49 1.73 8.82
CA THR A 262 10.77 2.05 7.41
C THR A 262 11.63 0.97 6.79
N VAL A 263 11.28 0.55 5.59
CA VAL A 263 12.15 -0.22 4.70
C VAL A 263 12.64 0.68 3.58
N GLU A 264 13.91 0.52 3.22
CA GLU A 264 14.54 1.18 2.07
C GLU A 264 14.80 0.14 0.98
N LEU A 265 14.33 0.42 -0.23
CA LEU A 265 14.31 -0.48 -1.38
C LEU A 265 15.12 0.08 -2.55
#